data_1f80a0a07fe68788d48946c18a066d7b
#
_entry.id   1f80a0a07fe68788d48946c18a066d7b
#
_cell.length_a   1.000
_cell.length_b   1.000
_cell.length_c   1.000
_cell.angle_alpha   90.00
_cell.angle_beta   90.00
_cell.angle_gamma   90.00
#
_symmetry.space_group_name_H-M   'P 1'
#
loop_
_entity.id
_entity.type
_entity.pdbx_description
1 polymer ?
#
loop_
_entity_poly.entity_id
_entity_poly.type
_entity_poly.pdbx_seq_one_letter_code
_entity_poly.pdbx_strand_id
1 'polypeptide(L)'
;HKRKRDRMSAETASAGVRPEEVSDIPEVPAVESPEVKEEEVEKEPSEWEELPAVLPPDKNAIFLFVMFTILDNAGRDITYMLSPKLRTIFLYILLNSVGKRGVLSSDMNQIFWPDKSGSNVKNLKGVSMNHVRKILQDVDGIELVYRNGYFCMVFGEEFYCDYIRLMNLTSPEKKKKETPGAIRAEWLEILLRGKFIPAAESDLFDYYKQKVETLIHSLLPGQLELAYRDARFSIVIRLCNILFIADPLSDLALAYTVCALRKQNNQEEAIRRYAAFTKDYRRVMNEEYGIAFADIKV
;
A
#
# COMPACT_ATOMS: atom_id res chain seq x y z
N HIS A 1 -58.80 25.62 3.85
CA HIS A 1 -60.03 25.24 3.14
C HIS A 1 -59.76 23.92 2.41
N LYS A 2 -60.13 22.79 2.89
CA LYS A 2 -61.36 21.99 2.95
C LYS A 2 -62.03 21.78 1.59
N ARG A 3 -62.04 20.55 1.13
CA ARG A 3 -63.15 19.59 0.96
C ARG A 3 -62.73 18.60 -0.12
N LYS A 4 -62.70 17.30 0.16
CA LYS A 4 -63.70 16.25 0.40
C LYS A 4 -64.28 15.65 -0.91
N ARG A 5 -64.04 14.31 -1.03
CA ARG A 5 -64.99 13.20 -1.34
C ARG A 5 -65.63 13.23 -2.77
N ASP A 6 -65.82 12.13 -3.47
CA ASP A 6 -66.47 10.83 -3.15
C ASP A 6 -66.13 9.84 -4.29
N ARG A 7 -65.90 8.60 -3.92
CA ARG A 7 -66.54 7.33 -4.19
C ARG A 7 -67.62 7.29 -5.28
N MET A 8 -67.58 6.28 -6.18
CA MET A 8 -68.65 5.28 -6.30
C MET A 8 -68.26 4.11 -7.19
N SER A 9 -68.60 2.92 -6.70
CA SER A 9 -68.57 1.60 -7.26
C SER A 9 -69.73 1.32 -8.21
N ALA A 10 -69.61 0.28 -9.05
CA ALA A 10 -70.63 -0.74 -9.41
C ALA A 10 -70.05 -1.53 -10.57
N GLU A 11 -69.73 -2.79 -10.51
CA GLU A 11 -70.55 -4.01 -10.51
C GLU A 11 -71.42 -4.23 -11.74
N THR A 12 -71.22 -5.40 -12.30
CA THR A 12 -72.07 -6.49 -12.86
C THR A 12 -71.80 -6.75 -14.35
N ALA A 13 -71.74 -7.94 -14.90
CA ALA A 13 -71.96 -9.32 -14.63
C ALA A 13 -71.90 -10.08 -15.94
N SER A 14 -71.31 -11.29 -15.90
CA SER A 14 -71.78 -12.53 -16.50
C SER A 14 -72.23 -12.62 -17.94
N ALA A 15 -71.61 -13.48 -18.73
CA ALA A 15 -72.21 -14.64 -19.38
C ALA A 15 -71.14 -15.49 -20.10
N GLY A 16 -71.17 -16.76 -19.81
CA GLY A 16 -70.37 -17.82 -20.35
C GLY A 16 -70.86 -18.38 -21.67
N VAL A 17 -69.95 -18.97 -22.40
CA VAL A 17 -70.23 -20.08 -23.35
C VAL A 17 -68.99 -20.99 -23.35
N ARG A 18 -69.19 -22.26 -23.12
CA ARG A 18 -68.32 -23.39 -23.40
C ARG A 18 -68.90 -24.13 -24.62
N PRO A 19 -68.28 -25.21 -25.14
CA PRO A 19 -66.99 -25.39 -25.81
C PRO A 19 -67.16 -25.97 -27.20
N GLU A 20 -66.17 -25.98 -28.07
CA GLU A 20 -66.10 -26.95 -29.16
C GLU A 20 -64.64 -27.46 -29.29
N GLU A 21 -64.58 -28.82 -29.24
CA GLU A 21 -63.41 -29.60 -29.55
C GLU A 21 -63.11 -29.52 -31.03
N VAL A 22 -61.87 -29.36 -31.41
CA VAL A 22 -61.35 -29.89 -32.70
C VAL A 22 -59.91 -30.37 -32.47
N SER A 23 -59.80 -31.62 -32.84
CA SER A 23 -58.72 -32.58 -32.86
C SER A 23 -57.51 -32.20 -33.72
N ASP A 24 -56.39 -32.87 -33.38
CA ASP A 24 -55.26 -33.27 -34.19
C ASP A 24 -54.27 -32.24 -34.69
N ILE A 25 -53.20 -32.13 -33.93
CA ILE A 25 -51.88 -31.74 -34.44
C ILE A 25 -50.88 -32.86 -34.05
N PRO A 26 -50.11 -33.41 -35.01
CA PRO A 26 -49.22 -34.53 -34.75
C PRO A 26 -47.99 -34.12 -33.89
N GLU A 27 -47.65 -34.99 -32.94
CA GLU A 27 -46.43 -34.92 -32.15
C GLU A 27 -45.18 -34.87 -33.03
N VAL A 28 -44.44 -33.78 -32.92
CA VAL A 28 -43.07 -33.69 -33.43
C VAL A 28 -42.14 -34.28 -32.35
N PRO A 29 -41.25 -35.21 -32.65
CA PRO A 29 -40.37 -35.81 -31.67
C PRO A 29 -39.45 -34.76 -31.08
N ALA A 30 -39.34 -34.76 -29.74
CA ALA A 30 -38.43 -33.93 -28.99
C ALA A 30 -36.98 -34.18 -29.45
N VAL A 31 -36.37 -33.16 -30.06
CA VAL A 31 -34.94 -33.15 -30.31
C VAL A 31 -34.27 -32.89 -28.96
N GLU A 32 -33.64 -33.91 -28.42
CA GLU A 32 -32.74 -33.79 -27.27
C GLU A 32 -31.67 -32.77 -27.61
N SER A 33 -31.69 -31.63 -26.93
CA SER A 33 -30.60 -30.69 -26.92
C SER A 33 -29.38 -31.37 -26.31
N PRO A 34 -28.21 -31.33 -26.94
CA PRO A 34 -27.00 -31.85 -26.30
C PRO A 34 -26.73 -31.08 -25.02
N GLU A 35 -26.72 -31.78 -23.89
CA GLU A 35 -26.14 -31.27 -22.66
C GLU A 35 -24.72 -30.80 -22.95
N VAL A 36 -24.55 -29.50 -23.04
CA VAL A 36 -23.23 -28.88 -22.98
C VAL A 36 -22.76 -29.15 -21.57
N LYS A 37 -21.92 -30.15 -21.38
CA LYS A 37 -21.10 -30.30 -20.18
C LYS A 37 -20.23 -29.06 -20.15
N GLU A 38 -20.56 -28.13 -19.26
CA GLU A 38 -19.60 -27.13 -18.81
C GLU A 38 -18.44 -27.92 -18.22
N GLU A 39 -17.36 -28.06 -18.98
CA GLU A 39 -16.07 -28.43 -18.43
C GLU A 39 -15.77 -27.36 -17.40
N GLU A 40 -15.88 -27.71 -16.12
CA GLU A 40 -15.26 -26.97 -15.03
C GLU A 40 -13.76 -26.95 -15.34
N VAL A 41 -13.31 -25.87 -15.99
CA VAL A 41 -11.90 -25.56 -16.07
C VAL A 41 -11.47 -25.35 -14.63
N GLU A 42 -10.77 -26.34 -14.07
CA GLU A 42 -10.05 -26.17 -12.81
C GLU A 42 -9.20 -24.93 -12.96
N LYS A 43 -9.68 -23.80 -12.42
CA LYS A 43 -8.88 -22.57 -12.32
C LYS A 43 -7.71 -22.92 -11.43
N GLU A 44 -6.51 -22.90 -11.97
CA GLU A 44 -5.30 -22.93 -11.15
C GLU A 44 -5.47 -21.90 -10.03
N PRO A 45 -5.14 -22.24 -8.77
CA PRO A 45 -5.33 -21.35 -7.64
C PRO A 45 -4.61 -20.03 -7.95
N SER A 46 -5.37 -18.94 -7.95
CA SER A 46 -4.83 -17.61 -8.22
C SER A 46 -3.74 -17.29 -7.19
N GLU A 47 -2.58 -16.82 -7.65
CA GLU A 47 -1.47 -16.39 -6.78
C GLU A 47 -1.89 -15.31 -5.75
N TRP A 48 -3.12 -14.80 -5.84
CA TRP A 48 -3.74 -13.81 -4.99
C TRP A 48 -4.85 -14.40 -4.10
N GLU A 49 -4.97 -15.73 -4.01
CA GLU A 49 -5.92 -16.33 -3.08
C GLU A 49 -5.57 -15.93 -1.65
N GLU A 50 -6.51 -15.24 -1.03
CA GLU A 50 -6.51 -14.81 0.37
C GLU A 50 -5.12 -14.41 0.92
N LEU A 51 -4.68 -13.19 0.59
CA LEU A 51 -3.50 -12.64 1.24
C LEU A 51 -3.72 -12.66 2.76
N PRO A 52 -2.84 -13.32 3.53
CA PRO A 52 -2.99 -13.36 4.97
C PRO A 52 -2.95 -11.93 5.54
N ALA A 53 -3.75 -11.67 6.56
CA ALA A 53 -3.67 -10.42 7.29
C ALA A 53 -2.32 -10.34 8.01
N VAL A 54 -1.48 -9.39 7.62
CA VAL A 54 -0.18 -9.15 8.26
C VAL A 54 -0.34 -7.98 9.21
N LEU A 55 -0.35 -8.28 10.51
CA LEU A 55 -0.37 -7.25 11.53
C LEU A 55 1.06 -6.78 11.82
N PRO A 56 1.29 -5.46 11.93
CA PRO A 56 2.57 -4.93 12.35
C PRO A 56 2.85 -5.33 13.81
N PRO A 57 4.12 -5.51 14.19
CA PRO A 57 4.47 -5.70 15.58
C PRO A 57 4.03 -4.54 16.46
N ASP A 58 3.64 -4.85 17.68
CA ASP A 58 3.15 -3.90 18.69
C ASP A 58 4.25 -3.43 19.67
N LYS A 59 5.48 -3.97 19.54
CA LYS A 59 6.64 -3.64 20.38
C LYS A 59 7.96 -3.88 19.63
N ASN A 60 9.06 -3.39 20.19
CA ASN A 60 10.42 -3.51 19.63
C ASN A 60 10.46 -3.17 18.14
N ALA A 61 9.81 -2.07 17.75
CA ALA A 61 9.57 -1.76 16.36
C ALA A 61 9.92 -0.31 16.01
N ILE A 62 10.43 -0.12 14.81
CA ILE A 62 10.61 1.20 14.19
C ILE A 62 9.83 1.25 12.90
N PHE A 63 8.95 2.24 12.79
CA PHE A 63 8.18 2.50 11.59
C PHE A 63 8.69 3.76 10.90
N LEU A 64 8.95 3.65 9.60
CA LEU A 64 9.45 4.75 8.76
C LEU A 64 8.46 5.16 7.67
N PHE A 65 7.39 4.38 7.48
CA PHE A 65 6.29 4.72 6.57
C PHE A 65 5.19 5.46 7.32
N VAL A 66 4.63 6.53 6.74
CA VAL A 66 3.66 7.49 7.28
C VAL A 66 4.27 8.44 8.31
N MET A 67 4.69 7.92 9.45
CA MET A 67 5.25 8.70 10.53
C MET A 67 6.36 7.90 11.22
N PHE A 68 7.48 8.57 11.46
CA PHE A 68 8.55 7.95 12.21
C PHE A 68 8.09 7.66 13.64
N THR A 69 8.08 6.38 14.01
CA THR A 69 7.64 5.91 15.31
C THR A 69 8.61 4.86 15.86
N ILE A 70 8.92 4.94 17.13
CA ILE A 70 9.70 3.93 17.86
C ILE A 70 8.82 3.35 18.97
N LEU A 71 8.56 2.05 18.91
CA LEU A 71 7.90 1.30 19.99
C LEU A 71 8.95 0.56 20.83
N ASP A 72 8.88 0.75 22.14
CA ASP A 72 9.74 0.06 23.10
C ASP A 72 9.33 -1.42 23.31
N ASN A 73 10.02 -2.10 24.22
CA ASN A 73 9.74 -3.50 24.58
C ASN A 73 8.42 -3.71 25.32
N ALA A 74 7.75 -2.64 25.76
CA ALA A 74 6.43 -2.64 26.35
C ALA A 74 5.35 -2.11 25.39
N GLY A 75 5.69 -1.80 24.14
CA GLY A 75 4.75 -1.30 23.12
C GLY A 75 4.44 0.18 23.23
N ARG A 76 5.18 0.95 24.03
CA ARG A 76 4.95 2.39 24.20
C ARG A 76 5.69 3.17 23.11
N ASP A 77 5.06 4.21 22.58
CA ASP A 77 5.71 5.15 21.66
C ASP A 77 6.68 6.05 22.45
N ILE A 78 7.96 5.85 22.19
CA ILE A 78 9.06 6.62 22.79
C ILE A 78 9.71 7.61 21.80
N THR A 79 9.10 7.85 20.65
CA THR A 79 9.60 8.75 19.60
C THR A 79 9.85 10.17 20.10
N TYR A 80 9.05 10.63 21.06
CA TYR A 80 9.18 11.97 21.67
C TYR A 80 10.50 12.18 22.41
N MET A 81 11.22 11.13 22.79
CA MET A 81 12.54 11.22 23.44
C MET A 81 13.62 11.72 22.48
N LEU A 82 13.38 11.70 21.17
CA LEU A 82 14.29 12.20 20.15
C LEU A 82 13.97 13.66 19.81
N SER A 83 14.88 14.59 20.14
CA SER A 83 14.82 15.94 19.59
C SER A 83 14.94 15.91 18.06
N PRO A 84 14.49 16.95 17.32
CA PRO A 84 14.56 16.95 15.85
C PRO A 84 15.96 16.63 15.30
N LYS A 85 17.01 17.24 15.84
CA LYS A 85 18.39 16.96 15.43
C LYS A 85 18.79 15.50 15.74
N LEU A 86 18.44 15.00 16.92
CA LEU A 86 18.78 13.65 17.32
C LEU A 86 18.04 12.62 16.48
N ARG A 87 16.80 12.92 16.07
CA ARG A 87 16.01 12.12 15.12
C ARG A 87 16.70 12.01 13.77
N THR A 88 17.19 13.12 13.23
CA THR A 88 17.96 13.12 11.96
C THR A 88 19.22 12.27 12.08
N ILE A 89 19.97 12.42 13.15
CA ILE A 89 21.18 11.61 13.43
C ILE A 89 20.82 10.13 13.52
N PHE A 90 19.77 9.79 14.28
CA PHE A 90 19.28 8.42 14.46
C PHE A 90 18.92 7.78 13.13
N LEU A 91 18.06 8.43 12.34
CA LEU A 91 17.65 7.96 11.01
C LEU A 91 18.84 7.79 10.08
N TYR A 92 19.77 8.73 10.09
CA TYR A 92 20.94 8.67 9.23
C TYR A 92 21.82 7.45 9.55
N ILE A 93 22.05 7.16 10.83
CA ILE A 93 22.80 5.96 11.25
C ILE A 93 21.99 4.69 10.92
N LEU A 94 20.71 4.66 11.24
CA LEU A 94 19.83 3.50 10.97
C LEU A 94 19.88 3.09 9.50
N LEU A 95 19.61 4.03 8.60
CA LEU A 95 19.54 3.77 7.16
C LEU A 95 20.90 3.39 6.56
N ASN A 96 22.00 3.99 7.06
CA ASN A 96 23.35 3.63 6.63
C ASN A 96 23.87 2.32 7.26
N SER A 97 23.16 1.75 8.22
CA SER A 97 23.48 0.44 8.80
C SER A 97 22.84 -0.73 8.02
N VAL A 98 21.82 -0.45 7.20
CA VAL A 98 21.12 -1.48 6.42
C VAL A 98 21.96 -1.87 5.19
N GLY A 99 22.58 -3.05 5.22
CA GLY A 99 23.44 -3.55 4.16
C GLY A 99 24.74 -2.76 3.92
N LYS A 100 25.11 -1.90 4.88
CA LYS A 100 26.31 -1.05 4.84
C LYS A 100 27.08 -1.13 6.18
N ARG A 101 28.28 -0.51 6.23
CA ARG A 101 29.12 -0.50 7.42
C ARG A 101 28.65 0.50 8.50
N GLY A 102 27.64 1.28 8.27
CA GLY A 102 27.26 2.41 9.12
C GLY A 102 27.83 3.73 8.61
N VAL A 103 27.98 4.71 9.51
CA VAL A 103 28.43 6.07 9.21
C VAL A 103 29.80 6.30 9.80
N LEU A 104 30.75 6.77 8.98
CA LEU A 104 32.11 7.12 9.45
C LEU A 104 32.04 8.31 10.43
N SER A 105 32.78 8.21 11.51
CA SER A 105 32.76 9.22 12.57
C SER A 105 33.18 10.62 12.11
N SER A 106 34.08 10.72 11.11
CA SER A 106 34.46 12.00 10.47
C SER A 106 33.31 12.62 9.71
N ASP A 107 32.56 11.80 8.95
CA ASP A 107 31.42 12.26 8.13
C ASP A 107 30.30 12.79 9.03
N MET A 108 30.05 12.10 10.14
CA MET A 108 29.13 12.60 11.19
C MET A 108 29.47 14.02 11.64
N ASN A 109 30.78 14.32 11.82
CA ASN A 109 31.20 15.66 12.25
C ASN A 109 30.88 16.71 11.18
N GLN A 110 31.20 16.42 9.93
CA GLN A 110 30.98 17.33 8.80
C GLN A 110 29.49 17.58 8.56
N ILE A 111 28.67 16.55 8.68
CA ILE A 111 27.22 16.65 8.40
C ILE A 111 26.46 17.34 9.53
N PHE A 112 26.73 16.97 10.79
CA PHE A 112 25.89 17.40 11.91
C PHE A 112 26.47 18.54 12.73
N TRP A 113 27.78 18.80 12.61
CA TRP A 113 28.48 19.86 13.33
C TRP A 113 29.57 20.56 12.49
N PRO A 114 29.22 21.06 11.27
CA PRO A 114 30.21 21.61 10.32
C PRO A 114 30.99 22.80 10.92
N ASP A 115 30.32 23.62 11.74
CA ASP A 115 30.91 24.83 12.34
C ASP A 115 31.68 24.57 13.65
N LYS A 116 31.81 23.31 14.04
CA LYS A 116 32.49 22.93 15.30
C LYS A 116 33.77 22.16 15.00
N SER A 117 34.75 22.29 15.88
CA SER A 117 36.03 21.61 15.73
C SER A 117 36.57 21.08 17.07
N GLY A 118 37.57 20.22 16.98
CA GLY A 118 38.34 19.73 18.13
C GLY A 118 37.49 19.01 19.19
N SER A 119 37.73 19.36 20.46
CA SER A 119 37.07 18.72 21.61
C SER A 119 35.55 18.96 21.64
N ASN A 120 35.08 20.11 21.13
CA ASN A 120 33.66 20.46 21.14
C ASN A 120 32.84 19.48 20.29
N VAL A 121 33.30 19.16 19.08
CA VAL A 121 32.63 18.15 18.22
C VAL A 121 32.62 16.78 18.88
N LYS A 122 33.77 16.37 19.45
CA LYS A 122 33.89 15.08 20.13
C LYS A 122 32.87 14.96 21.28
N ASN A 123 32.73 16.02 22.07
CA ASN A 123 31.80 16.06 23.19
C ASN A 123 30.34 16.01 22.71
N LEU A 124 29.93 16.86 21.74
CA LEU A 124 28.59 16.94 21.22
C LEU A 124 28.16 15.59 20.58
N LYS A 125 29.06 14.98 19.79
CA LYS A 125 28.85 13.66 19.22
C LYS A 125 28.71 12.61 20.32
N GLY A 126 29.60 12.61 21.32
CA GLY A 126 29.54 11.66 22.44
C GLY A 126 28.21 11.74 23.20
N VAL A 127 27.75 12.95 23.52
CA VAL A 127 26.46 13.18 24.18
C VAL A 127 25.31 12.66 23.30
N SER A 128 25.32 12.96 22.01
CA SER A 128 24.28 12.50 21.08
C SER A 128 24.23 10.97 20.97
N MET A 129 25.41 10.33 20.85
CA MET A 129 25.46 8.85 20.74
C MET A 129 25.06 8.18 22.06
N ASN A 130 25.42 8.74 23.20
CA ASN A 130 24.98 8.21 24.50
C ASN A 130 23.48 8.36 24.69
N HIS A 131 22.90 9.46 24.22
CA HIS A 131 21.44 9.64 24.25
C HIS A 131 20.70 8.62 23.36
N VAL A 132 21.19 8.39 22.13
CA VAL A 132 20.64 7.32 21.26
C VAL A 132 20.74 5.96 21.94
N ARG A 133 21.90 5.60 22.50
CA ARG A 133 22.06 4.33 23.22
C ARG A 133 21.09 4.19 24.39
N LYS A 134 20.88 5.27 25.16
CA LYS A 134 19.94 5.27 26.28
C LYS A 134 18.50 4.99 25.82
N ILE A 135 18.08 5.60 24.71
CA ILE A 135 16.75 5.33 24.13
C ILE A 135 16.64 3.87 23.66
N LEU A 136 17.68 3.35 23.02
CA LEU A 136 17.69 1.99 22.50
C LEU A 136 17.77 0.90 23.59
N GLN A 137 18.09 1.24 24.84
CA GLN A 137 18.04 0.28 25.97
C GLN A 137 16.63 -0.24 26.24
N ASP A 138 15.62 0.53 25.85
CA ASP A 138 14.20 0.15 26.02
C ASP A 138 13.63 -0.57 24.77
N VAL A 139 14.46 -0.84 23.74
CA VAL A 139 14.07 -1.51 22.51
C VAL A 139 14.93 -2.74 22.30
N ASP A 140 14.35 -3.93 22.47
CA ASP A 140 15.09 -5.17 22.33
C ASP A 140 15.48 -5.44 20.87
N GLY A 141 16.63 -6.05 20.68
CA GLY A 141 17.10 -6.49 19.36
C GLY A 141 17.70 -5.36 18.49
N ILE A 142 17.98 -4.17 19.04
CA ILE A 142 18.72 -3.10 18.33
C ILE A 142 19.77 -2.48 19.24
N GLU A 143 20.98 -2.29 18.73
CA GLU A 143 22.08 -1.69 19.45
C GLU A 143 22.89 -0.73 18.58
N LEU A 144 23.26 0.45 19.13
CA LEU A 144 24.21 1.37 18.50
C LEU A 144 25.64 1.03 18.94
N VAL A 145 26.44 0.54 18.03
CA VAL A 145 27.85 0.19 18.25
C VAL A 145 28.80 1.15 17.51
N TYR A 146 30.02 1.21 18.02
CA TYR A 146 31.14 1.90 17.35
C TYR A 146 32.25 0.91 17.06
N ARG A 147 32.52 0.65 15.77
CA ARG A 147 33.52 -0.32 15.33
C ARG A 147 34.35 0.26 14.17
N ASN A 148 35.67 0.17 14.25
CA ASN A 148 36.59 0.57 13.16
C ASN A 148 36.33 1.99 12.62
N GLY A 149 35.98 2.94 13.49
CA GLY A 149 35.70 4.31 13.08
C GLY A 149 34.26 4.61 12.64
N TYR A 150 33.38 3.59 12.59
CA TYR A 150 32.01 3.70 12.16
C TYR A 150 31.02 3.57 13.32
N PHE A 151 29.99 4.41 13.30
CA PHE A 151 28.76 4.20 14.07
C PHE A 151 27.80 3.36 13.24
N CYS A 152 27.36 2.23 13.75
CA CYS A 152 26.36 1.38 13.08
C CYS A 152 25.36 0.82 14.08
N MET A 153 24.16 0.55 13.60
CA MET A 153 23.14 -0.20 14.32
C MET A 153 23.23 -1.67 13.96
N VAL A 154 23.19 -2.51 14.98
CA VAL A 154 23.15 -3.97 14.85
C VAL A 154 21.71 -4.41 15.15
N PHE A 155 21.16 -5.28 14.32
CA PHE A 155 19.78 -5.74 14.38
C PHE A 155 19.72 -7.22 14.73
N GLY A 156 18.97 -7.55 15.78
CA GLY A 156 18.64 -8.91 16.20
C GLY A 156 17.28 -9.36 15.67
N GLU A 157 16.92 -10.60 15.97
CA GLU A 157 15.69 -11.23 15.48
C GLU A 157 14.43 -10.67 16.12
N GLU A 158 14.53 -10.12 17.34
CA GLU A 158 13.40 -9.56 18.08
C GLU A 158 13.02 -8.15 17.63
N PHE A 159 13.85 -7.52 16.81
CA PHE A 159 13.67 -6.14 16.33
C PHE A 159 12.98 -6.12 14.96
N TYR A 160 12.00 -5.25 14.83
CA TYR A 160 11.32 -4.99 13.58
C TYR A 160 11.58 -3.56 13.09
N CYS A 161 11.84 -3.43 11.79
CA CYS A 161 11.77 -2.15 11.09
C CYS A 161 11.15 -2.37 9.71
N ASP A 162 10.07 -1.65 9.42
CA ASP A 162 9.30 -1.80 8.17
C ASP A 162 10.17 -1.58 6.92
N TYR A 163 11.08 -0.61 6.93
CA TYR A 163 12.04 -0.40 5.84
C TYR A 163 13.01 -1.59 5.68
N ILE A 164 13.59 -2.08 6.79
CA ILE A 164 14.51 -3.22 6.75
C ILE A 164 13.76 -4.44 6.22
N ARG A 165 12.54 -4.66 6.70
CA ARG A 165 11.71 -5.79 6.27
C ARG A 165 11.36 -5.68 4.79
N LEU A 166 10.95 -4.51 4.31
CA LEU A 166 10.68 -4.26 2.89
C LEU A 166 11.91 -4.57 2.01
N MET A 167 13.09 -4.08 2.38
CA MET A 167 14.32 -4.35 1.65
C MET A 167 14.68 -5.84 1.63
N ASN A 168 14.42 -6.56 2.72
CA ASN A 168 14.65 -8.00 2.80
C ASN A 168 13.67 -8.79 1.92
N LEU A 169 12.37 -8.46 1.96
CA LEU A 169 11.32 -9.13 1.16
C LEU A 169 11.54 -8.95 -0.36
N THR A 170 12.10 -7.82 -0.75
CA THR A 170 12.32 -7.48 -2.16
C THR A 170 13.71 -7.88 -2.67
N SER A 171 14.62 -8.36 -1.78
CA SER A 171 15.94 -8.84 -2.17
C SER A 171 15.88 -10.16 -2.91
N PRO A 172 16.57 -10.31 -4.06
CA PRO A 172 16.62 -11.57 -4.82
C PRO A 172 17.15 -12.76 -4.02
N GLU A 173 18.07 -12.51 -3.09
CA GLU A 173 18.75 -13.55 -2.31
C GLU A 173 17.86 -14.19 -1.23
N LYS A 174 16.86 -13.44 -0.72
CA LYS A 174 15.99 -13.87 0.39
C LYS A 174 14.64 -14.45 -0.04
N LYS A 175 14.25 -14.32 -1.30
CA LYS A 175 13.01 -14.88 -1.87
C LYS A 175 12.87 -16.41 -1.76
N LYS A 176 13.94 -17.13 -1.42
CA LYS A 176 13.97 -18.62 -1.40
C LYS A 176 13.36 -19.25 -0.14
N LYS A 177 13.05 -18.50 0.92
CA LYS A 177 12.65 -19.06 2.23
C LYS A 177 11.17 -18.88 2.58
N GLU A 178 10.45 -17.99 1.93
CA GLU A 178 9.06 -17.68 2.24
C GLU A 178 8.16 -17.93 1.04
N THR A 179 6.87 -18.22 1.28
CA THR A 179 5.90 -18.39 0.19
C THR A 179 5.67 -17.07 -0.54
N PRO A 180 5.57 -17.08 -1.88
CA PRO A 180 5.38 -15.86 -2.65
C PRO A 180 4.16 -15.02 -2.23
N GLY A 181 3.07 -15.66 -1.82
CA GLY A 181 1.86 -14.98 -1.34
C GLY A 181 2.07 -14.24 -0.01
N ALA A 182 2.78 -14.85 0.95
CA ALA A 182 3.10 -14.20 2.23
C ALA A 182 4.01 -12.98 2.03
N ILE A 183 5.01 -13.10 1.15
CA ILE A 183 5.89 -11.99 0.78
C ILE A 183 5.08 -10.83 0.21
N ARG A 184 4.13 -11.11 -0.70
CA ARG A 184 3.28 -10.08 -1.31
C ARG A 184 2.37 -9.40 -0.29
N ALA A 185 1.76 -10.15 0.60
CA ALA A 185 0.90 -9.60 1.64
C ALA A 185 1.67 -8.60 2.51
N GLU A 186 2.84 -8.97 2.97
CA GLU A 186 3.61 -8.17 3.91
C GLU A 186 4.15 -6.87 3.28
N TRP A 187 4.78 -6.93 2.09
CA TRP A 187 5.26 -5.68 1.48
C TRP A 187 4.12 -4.76 1.04
N LEU A 188 2.96 -5.33 0.64
CA LEU A 188 1.76 -4.56 0.33
C LEU A 188 1.28 -3.78 1.56
N GLU A 189 1.19 -4.42 2.72
CA GLU A 189 0.81 -3.76 3.97
C GLU A 189 1.81 -2.68 4.40
N ILE A 190 3.10 -2.92 4.23
CA ILE A 190 4.13 -1.92 4.53
C ILE A 190 3.96 -0.68 3.63
N LEU A 191 3.81 -0.86 2.33
CA LEU A 191 3.70 0.24 1.37
C LEU A 191 2.36 0.99 1.47
N LEU A 192 1.28 0.31 1.83
CA LEU A 192 -0.02 0.94 2.04
C LEU A 192 -0.08 1.86 3.26
N ARG A 193 0.86 1.77 4.18
CA ARG A 193 0.94 2.68 5.31
C ARG A 193 1.12 4.13 4.88
N GLY A 194 1.87 4.40 3.81
CA GLY A 194 2.06 5.75 3.27
C GLY A 194 3.47 6.03 2.78
N LYS A 195 3.82 7.32 2.69
CA LYS A 195 5.13 7.75 2.21
C LYS A 195 6.24 7.35 3.20
N PHE A 196 7.38 6.97 2.63
CA PHE A 196 8.60 6.70 3.39
C PHE A 196 9.20 7.99 3.93
N ILE A 197 9.42 8.08 5.25
CA ILE A 197 9.98 9.22 6.00
C ILE A 197 9.52 10.61 5.49
N PRO A 198 8.20 10.88 5.40
CA PRO A 198 7.67 12.09 4.75
C PRO A 198 8.12 13.38 5.44
N ALA A 199 8.32 13.36 6.76
CA ALA A 199 8.72 14.52 7.57
C ALA A 199 10.23 14.78 7.57
N ALA A 200 11.05 13.97 6.88
CA ALA A 200 12.47 14.19 6.76
C ALA A 200 12.77 15.10 5.56
N GLU A 201 12.85 16.41 5.81
CA GLU A 201 13.10 17.45 4.79
C GLU A 201 14.57 17.57 4.37
N SER A 202 15.47 16.77 4.94
CA SER A 202 16.90 16.83 4.65
C SER A 202 17.27 15.99 3.43
N ASP A 203 18.08 16.55 2.53
CA ASP A 203 18.67 15.89 1.35
C ASP A 203 19.47 14.61 1.72
N LEU A 204 19.85 14.49 3.00
CA LEU A 204 20.51 13.27 3.52
C LEU A 204 19.72 11.99 3.28
N PHE A 205 18.42 12.09 3.09
CA PHE A 205 17.52 10.95 2.95
C PHE A 205 17.02 10.74 1.52
N ASP A 206 17.34 11.62 0.58
CA ASP A 206 16.83 11.56 -0.80
C ASP A 206 17.22 10.27 -1.51
N TYR A 207 18.45 9.79 -1.30
CA TYR A 207 18.88 8.49 -1.82
C TYR A 207 17.95 7.35 -1.38
N TYR A 208 17.53 7.34 -0.12
CA TYR A 208 16.68 6.28 0.42
C TYR A 208 15.23 6.43 -0.02
N LYS A 209 14.73 7.67 -0.12
CA LYS A 209 13.40 7.97 -0.68
C LYS A 209 13.31 7.50 -2.12
N GLN A 210 14.29 7.90 -2.94
CA GLN A 210 14.37 7.48 -4.35
C GLN A 210 14.50 5.97 -4.49
N LYS A 211 15.23 5.30 -3.61
CA LYS A 211 15.34 3.83 -3.61
C LYS A 211 13.99 3.16 -3.38
N VAL A 212 13.18 3.66 -2.45
CA VAL A 212 11.83 3.13 -2.21
C VAL A 212 10.90 3.44 -3.38
N GLU A 213 10.93 4.65 -3.95
CA GLU A 213 10.15 5.02 -5.12
C GLU A 213 10.50 4.15 -6.33
N THR A 214 11.80 3.96 -6.61
CA THR A 214 12.27 3.07 -7.69
C THR A 214 11.78 1.64 -7.48
N LEU A 215 11.79 1.15 -6.25
CA LEU A 215 11.26 -0.17 -5.90
C LEU A 215 9.76 -0.26 -6.22
N ILE A 216 8.97 0.73 -5.82
CA ILE A 216 7.53 0.81 -6.10
C ILE A 216 7.29 0.76 -7.61
N HIS A 217 7.95 1.62 -8.38
CA HIS A 217 7.79 1.69 -9.83
C HIS A 217 8.27 0.43 -10.56
N SER A 218 9.20 -0.32 -10.01
CA SER A 218 9.68 -1.56 -10.61
C SER A 218 8.80 -2.77 -10.29
N LEU A 219 8.16 -2.80 -9.13
CA LEU A 219 7.37 -3.95 -8.68
C LEU A 219 5.90 -3.87 -9.11
N LEU A 220 5.29 -2.68 -8.99
CA LEU A 220 3.83 -2.57 -9.08
C LEU A 220 3.24 -2.79 -10.47
N PRO A 221 3.83 -2.36 -11.60
CA PRO A 221 3.20 -2.55 -12.91
C PRO A 221 2.91 -4.02 -13.22
N GLY A 222 3.88 -4.89 -13.02
CA GLY A 222 3.69 -6.33 -13.25
C GLY A 222 2.67 -6.97 -12.30
N GLN A 223 2.61 -6.49 -11.05
CA GLN A 223 1.62 -6.97 -10.08
C GLN A 223 0.21 -6.47 -10.39
N LEU A 224 0.07 -5.25 -10.91
CA LEU A 224 -1.21 -4.70 -11.37
C LEU A 224 -1.77 -5.50 -12.54
N GLU A 225 -0.94 -5.76 -13.55
CA GLU A 225 -1.32 -6.54 -14.73
C GLU A 225 -1.78 -7.95 -14.32
N LEU A 226 -1.00 -8.62 -13.47
CA LEU A 226 -1.33 -9.95 -12.96
C LEU A 226 -2.66 -9.95 -12.19
N ALA A 227 -2.82 -9.05 -11.21
CA ALA A 227 -4.03 -8.97 -10.40
C ALA A 227 -5.27 -8.58 -11.24
N TYR A 228 -5.11 -7.73 -12.24
CA TYR A 228 -6.19 -7.33 -13.13
C TYR A 228 -6.63 -8.48 -14.05
N ARG A 229 -5.68 -9.21 -14.65
CA ARG A 229 -5.94 -10.40 -15.44
C ARG A 229 -6.68 -11.48 -14.64
N ASP A 230 -6.30 -11.67 -13.38
CA ASP A 230 -6.90 -12.64 -12.47
C ASP A 230 -8.23 -12.13 -11.85
N ALA A 231 -8.75 -11.00 -12.33
CA ALA A 231 -9.98 -10.35 -11.86
C ALA A 231 -9.99 -10.02 -10.34
N ARG A 232 -8.83 -9.84 -9.73
CA ARG A 232 -8.66 -9.47 -8.31
C ARG A 232 -8.74 -7.95 -8.12
N PHE A 233 -9.87 -7.36 -8.50
CA PHE A 233 -10.02 -5.89 -8.58
C PHE A 233 -9.81 -5.17 -7.25
N SER A 234 -10.14 -5.78 -6.12
CA SER A 234 -9.85 -5.19 -4.80
C SER A 234 -8.34 -5.06 -4.56
N ILE A 235 -7.54 -6.04 -5.00
CA ILE A 235 -6.08 -5.97 -4.93
C ILE A 235 -5.55 -4.91 -5.90
N VAL A 236 -6.10 -4.84 -7.12
CA VAL A 236 -5.74 -3.78 -8.08
C VAL A 236 -5.88 -2.40 -7.46
N ILE A 237 -7.01 -2.12 -6.80
CA ILE A 237 -7.25 -0.82 -6.15
C ILE A 237 -6.24 -0.56 -5.03
N ARG A 238 -5.88 -1.58 -4.24
CA ARG A 238 -4.84 -1.45 -3.18
C ARG A 238 -3.46 -1.14 -3.78
N LEU A 239 -3.06 -1.82 -4.87
CA LEU A 239 -1.82 -1.54 -5.59
C LEU A 239 -1.81 -0.13 -6.18
N CYS A 240 -2.92 0.32 -6.77
CA CYS A 240 -3.07 1.69 -7.26
C CYS A 240 -2.94 2.73 -6.14
N ASN A 241 -3.48 2.48 -4.95
CA ASN A 241 -3.32 3.38 -3.81
C ASN A 241 -1.84 3.57 -3.43
N ILE A 242 -1.00 2.52 -3.52
CA ILE A 242 0.45 2.65 -3.31
C ILE A 242 1.08 3.56 -4.38
N LEU A 243 0.69 3.37 -5.65
CA LEU A 243 1.19 4.25 -6.72
C LEU A 243 0.79 5.71 -6.49
N PHE A 244 -0.45 5.97 -6.08
CA PHE A 244 -0.89 7.34 -5.75
C PHE A 244 -0.17 7.94 -4.53
N ILE A 245 0.28 7.11 -3.58
CA ILE A 245 1.14 7.56 -2.46
C ILE A 245 2.50 8.03 -2.99
N ALA A 246 3.09 7.29 -3.92
CA ALA A 246 4.38 7.62 -4.53
C ALA A 246 4.24 8.78 -5.54
N ASP A 247 3.28 8.68 -6.44
CA ASP A 247 2.98 9.67 -7.48
C ASP A 247 1.47 9.93 -7.54
N PRO A 248 0.99 11.04 -6.94
CA PRO A 248 -0.44 11.40 -6.93
C PRO A 248 -1.04 11.62 -8.32
N LEU A 249 -0.22 11.87 -9.35
CA LEU A 249 -0.65 12.10 -10.72
C LEU A 249 -0.34 10.91 -11.66
N SER A 250 -0.22 9.71 -11.12
CA SER A 250 0.02 8.51 -11.88
C SER A 250 -1.16 8.14 -12.79
N ASP A 251 -1.00 8.31 -14.11
CA ASP A 251 -1.96 7.89 -15.13
C ASP A 251 -2.24 6.37 -15.07
N LEU A 252 -1.21 5.59 -14.82
CA LEU A 252 -1.31 4.13 -14.66
C LEU A 252 -2.25 3.78 -13.52
N ALA A 253 -2.07 4.42 -12.35
CA ALA A 253 -2.91 4.18 -11.19
C ALA A 253 -4.36 4.60 -11.44
N LEU A 254 -4.59 5.73 -12.12
CA LEU A 254 -5.93 6.17 -12.49
C LEU A 254 -6.61 5.15 -13.43
N ALA A 255 -5.92 4.73 -14.49
CA ALA A 255 -6.47 3.81 -15.48
C ALA A 255 -6.91 2.50 -14.84
N TYR A 256 -6.02 1.84 -14.09
CA TYR A 256 -6.36 0.60 -13.39
C TYR A 256 -7.44 0.78 -12.33
N THR A 257 -7.44 1.88 -11.57
CA THR A 257 -8.49 2.16 -10.56
C THR A 257 -9.87 2.28 -11.21
N VAL A 258 -9.99 3.10 -12.27
CA VAL A 258 -11.26 3.32 -12.96
C VAL A 258 -11.75 2.03 -13.60
N CYS A 259 -10.86 1.29 -14.28
CA CYS A 259 -11.23 0.03 -14.93
C CYS A 259 -11.63 -1.05 -13.92
N ALA A 260 -10.90 -1.19 -12.81
CA ALA A 260 -11.23 -2.15 -11.75
C ALA A 260 -12.58 -1.84 -11.09
N LEU A 261 -12.87 -0.57 -10.79
CA LEU A 261 -14.15 -0.14 -10.22
C LEU A 261 -15.32 -0.38 -11.18
N ARG A 262 -15.12 -0.12 -12.48
CA ARG A 262 -16.13 -0.45 -13.52
C ARG A 262 -16.43 -1.96 -13.57
N LYS A 263 -15.38 -2.80 -13.47
CA LYS A 263 -15.54 -4.27 -13.43
C LYS A 263 -16.26 -4.77 -12.17
N GLN A 264 -16.17 -4.00 -11.06
CA GLN A 264 -16.92 -4.25 -9.82
C GLN A 264 -18.34 -3.65 -9.85
N ASN A 265 -18.80 -3.10 -10.98
CA ASN A 265 -20.05 -2.36 -11.11
C ASN A 265 -20.17 -1.14 -10.16
N ASN A 266 -19.06 -0.59 -9.73
CA ASN A 266 -19.00 0.58 -8.86
C ASN A 266 -18.69 1.86 -9.66
N GLN A 267 -19.63 2.22 -10.54
CA GLN A 267 -19.49 3.36 -11.48
C GLN A 267 -19.40 4.70 -10.74
N GLU A 268 -20.13 4.85 -9.65
CA GLU A 268 -20.13 6.09 -8.85
C GLU A 268 -18.75 6.39 -8.27
N GLU A 269 -18.11 5.39 -7.66
CA GLU A 269 -16.76 5.55 -7.12
C GLU A 269 -15.74 5.79 -8.23
N ALA A 270 -15.87 5.13 -9.38
CA ALA A 270 -15.00 5.37 -10.53
C ALA A 270 -15.05 6.83 -11.00
N ILE A 271 -16.25 7.40 -11.11
CA ILE A 271 -16.43 8.82 -11.47
C ILE A 271 -15.83 9.72 -10.40
N ARG A 272 -16.06 9.43 -9.12
CA ARG A 272 -15.52 10.20 -8.01
C ARG A 272 -14.00 10.23 -8.00
N ARG A 273 -13.36 9.08 -8.21
CA ARG A 273 -11.89 8.95 -8.29
C ARG A 273 -11.31 9.72 -9.48
N TYR A 274 -11.94 9.62 -10.64
CA TYR A 274 -11.56 10.37 -11.81
C TYR A 274 -11.68 11.89 -11.58
N ALA A 275 -12.79 12.36 -11.02
CA ALA A 275 -12.99 13.78 -10.74
C ALA A 275 -11.99 14.34 -9.72
N ALA A 276 -11.65 13.55 -8.69
CA ALA A 276 -10.61 13.93 -7.73
C ALA A 276 -9.24 14.07 -8.41
N PHE A 277 -8.86 13.08 -9.22
CA PHE A 277 -7.60 13.08 -9.96
C PHE A 277 -7.50 14.28 -10.92
N THR A 278 -8.52 14.54 -11.74
CA THR A 278 -8.50 15.64 -12.71
C THR A 278 -8.42 17.01 -12.03
N LYS A 279 -9.07 17.15 -10.87
CA LYS A 279 -8.95 18.35 -10.03
C LYS A 279 -7.53 18.56 -9.52
N ASP A 280 -6.88 17.50 -9.03
CA ASP A 280 -5.50 17.57 -8.55
C ASP A 280 -4.51 17.78 -9.69
N TYR A 281 -4.73 17.11 -10.84
CA TYR A 281 -3.95 17.31 -12.06
C TYR A 281 -3.97 18.78 -12.50
N ARG A 282 -5.15 19.37 -12.64
CA ARG A 282 -5.32 20.78 -12.98
C ARG A 282 -4.63 21.72 -11.99
N ARG A 283 -4.72 21.43 -10.70
CA ARG A 283 -4.07 22.23 -9.65
C ARG A 283 -2.56 22.21 -9.75
N VAL A 284 -1.95 21.05 -10.07
CA VAL A 284 -0.50 20.86 -10.08
C VAL A 284 0.10 21.23 -11.43
N MET A 285 -0.52 20.78 -12.54
CA MET A 285 -0.02 20.97 -13.90
C MET A 285 -0.48 22.27 -14.53
N ASN A 286 -1.47 22.95 -13.92
CA ASN A 286 -2.15 24.14 -14.47
C ASN A 286 -2.78 23.92 -15.87
N GLU A 287 -3.14 22.68 -16.16
CA GLU A 287 -3.74 22.22 -17.42
C GLU A 287 -4.89 21.26 -17.14
N GLU A 288 -5.82 21.13 -18.09
CA GLU A 288 -6.88 20.11 -18.00
C GLU A 288 -6.32 18.74 -18.35
N TYR A 289 -6.81 17.70 -17.64
CA TYR A 289 -6.44 16.32 -17.95
C TYR A 289 -7.02 15.90 -19.30
N GLY A 290 -6.14 15.44 -20.22
CA GLY A 290 -6.47 15.26 -21.63
C GLY A 290 -7.29 14.02 -21.98
N ILE A 291 -7.46 13.05 -21.05
CA ILE A 291 -8.19 11.80 -21.31
C ILE A 291 -9.56 11.86 -20.66
N ALA A 292 -10.63 11.77 -21.45
CA ALA A 292 -12.00 11.77 -20.92
C ALA A 292 -12.27 10.48 -20.13
N PHE A 293 -13.16 10.55 -19.12
CA PHE A 293 -13.53 9.39 -18.29
C PHE A 293 -13.91 8.18 -19.13
N ALA A 294 -14.70 8.34 -20.21
CA ALA A 294 -15.15 7.25 -21.07
C ALA A 294 -14.00 6.54 -21.82
N ASP A 295 -12.92 7.26 -22.07
CA ASP A 295 -11.78 6.78 -22.89
C ASP A 295 -10.70 6.07 -22.05
N ILE A 296 -10.82 6.09 -20.72
CA ILE A 296 -9.89 5.40 -19.84
C ILE A 296 -9.98 3.88 -20.04
N LYS A 297 -8.82 3.27 -20.36
CA LYS A 297 -8.62 1.84 -20.63
C LYS A 297 -7.28 1.36 -20.03
N VAL A 298 -7.19 0.07 -19.75
CA VAL A 298 -5.97 -0.68 -19.42
C VAL A 298 -5.84 -1.87 -20.35
#